data_8e5dd4d787bb64098999c880819f7bc8
#
_entry.id   8e5dd4d787bb64098999c880819f7bc8
#
_cell.length_a   1.000
_cell.length_b   1.000
_cell.length_c   1.000
_cell.angle_alpha   90.00
_cell.angle_beta   90.00
_cell.angle_gamma   90.00
#
_symmetry.space_group_name_H-M   'P 1'
#
loop_
_entity.id
_entity.type
_entity.pdbx_description
1 polymer ?
#
loop_
_entity_poly.entity_id
_entity_poly.type
_entity_poly.pdbx_seq_one_letter_code
_entity_poly.pdbx_strand_id
1 'polypeptide(L)'
;MNLRTPGGRGVRILPAALLLLAGAGILGAADDATTTALPADSATATSAPSQNDEIERLKAALAEQQKQLQTLQKTLENQQALLDKAMGSQSTGKTGTFTGIGQVASTTPIVPVAPLPAVAFPSPIARPRPQAAAGAPKNPCEAPPDTNAVPPYLRLGNVCIIPVGFMDLTPFWRDKNGASQMGSNFGSIPYNNAVNGNVSEYHFSVQNSRLGFRVDGDWQGTHFIGYNEFDFNGTGGATNYAVSNGAIVPRLRLFWIDARKGKIEFLAGQSWSMLVPNRKGISALPGDLFYSQVIDINYIAGLTWTRQPGLRVLFHPNSKVTFGIAAEQGDQYIGGSAGGSAITLPTAYAGLASTQLDQGQNVTLASYLGTPTPAPDFIAKIAFDPNSRLHIDLAGIETNFKTVNPTLLSQHFTKTGGGVELGINAEVIKNLRLISSNFWSDGAGRYLFGQAPDLIVRADGSLSTVHAGSTIEGVEARVKNTLLYGYYSGIYIGRNTAFDANGTTRIGYGYSGSPNSQNRDIQEITFGFNQTMWSNPRYGAINVMGQYEWLLREPWFVAAGAPKETHDNTIYFNVRYTLPGSMPNF
;
A
#
# COMPACT_ATOMS: atom_id res chain seq x y z
N MET A 1 21.96 -28.61 -47.75
CA MET A 1 22.68 -29.31 -46.69
C MET A 1 21.96 -29.00 -45.37
N ASN A 2 21.03 -29.87 -45.01
CA ASN A 2 20.15 -29.69 -43.84
C ASN A 2 20.83 -30.22 -42.58
N LEU A 3 21.01 -29.38 -41.55
CA LEU A 3 21.37 -29.83 -40.22
C LEU A 3 20.21 -29.51 -39.26
N ARG A 4 19.53 -30.58 -38.85
CA ARG A 4 18.58 -30.61 -37.75
C ARG A 4 19.37 -30.50 -36.43
N THR A 5 18.97 -29.60 -35.53
CA THR A 5 19.41 -29.59 -34.13
C THR A 5 18.37 -30.31 -33.25
N PRO A 6 18.78 -31.16 -32.31
CA PRO A 6 17.89 -31.90 -31.43
C PRO A 6 17.46 -31.07 -30.21
N GLY A 7 16.27 -31.41 -29.70
CA GLY A 7 15.58 -30.74 -28.61
C GLY A 7 16.38 -30.60 -27.31
N GLY A 8 16.42 -29.38 -26.77
CA GLY A 8 16.94 -29.07 -25.47
C GLY A 8 15.90 -29.35 -24.38
N ARG A 9 16.24 -30.25 -23.48
CA ARG A 9 15.52 -30.47 -22.21
C ARG A 9 15.70 -29.24 -21.33
N GLY A 10 14.60 -28.63 -20.90
CA GLY A 10 14.60 -27.55 -19.95
C GLY A 10 15.24 -27.97 -18.62
N VAL A 11 16.30 -27.29 -18.26
CA VAL A 11 16.93 -27.41 -16.94
C VAL A 11 16.04 -26.65 -15.96
N ARG A 12 15.32 -27.39 -15.13
CA ARG A 12 14.69 -26.83 -13.93
C ARG A 12 15.79 -26.50 -12.93
N ILE A 13 16.12 -25.23 -12.79
CA ILE A 13 16.97 -24.75 -11.70
C ILE A 13 16.11 -24.76 -10.44
N LEU A 14 16.34 -25.73 -9.57
CA LEU A 14 15.87 -25.67 -8.18
C LEU A 14 16.65 -24.55 -7.46
N PRO A 15 15.98 -23.62 -6.79
CA PRO A 15 16.69 -22.71 -5.91
C PRO A 15 17.24 -23.51 -4.73
N ALA A 16 18.53 -23.38 -4.48
CA ALA A 16 19.15 -23.89 -3.28
C ALA A 16 18.57 -23.14 -2.07
N ALA A 17 17.68 -23.79 -1.35
CA ALA A 17 17.15 -23.30 -0.09
C ALA A 17 18.27 -23.33 0.94
N LEU A 18 18.68 -22.16 1.41
CA LEU A 18 19.49 -22.03 2.60
C LEU A 18 18.57 -22.32 3.81
N LEU A 19 18.64 -23.56 4.31
CA LEU A 19 17.95 -23.97 5.53
C LEU A 19 18.58 -23.23 6.72
N LEU A 20 17.88 -22.26 7.27
CA LEU A 20 18.05 -21.83 8.64
C LEU A 20 16.91 -22.43 9.47
N LEU A 21 17.28 -23.33 10.39
CA LEU A 21 16.38 -23.99 11.32
C LEU A 21 15.56 -22.97 12.12
N ALA A 22 14.24 -22.98 11.94
CA ALA A 22 13.31 -22.63 12.98
C ALA A 22 12.23 -23.71 12.96
N GLY A 23 12.26 -24.59 13.96
CA GLY A 23 11.24 -25.61 14.15
C GLY A 23 9.90 -24.95 14.52
N ALA A 24 8.92 -25.05 13.66
CA ALA A 24 7.52 -24.85 13.98
C ALA A 24 6.76 -26.03 13.41
N GLY A 25 6.01 -26.70 14.30
CA GLY A 25 5.31 -27.94 14.01
C GLY A 25 4.30 -27.78 12.87
N ILE A 26 4.37 -28.72 11.97
CA ILE A 26 3.37 -28.94 10.91
C ILE A 26 2.14 -29.57 11.57
N LEU A 27 1.05 -28.83 11.66
CA LEU A 27 -0.27 -29.42 11.84
C LEU A 27 -0.83 -29.73 10.43
N GLY A 28 -0.74 -30.98 10.05
CA GLY A 28 -1.34 -31.49 8.83
C GLY A 28 -2.87 -31.47 8.96
N ALA A 29 -3.53 -30.77 8.02
CA ALA A 29 -4.94 -31.00 7.76
C ALA A 29 -5.06 -32.22 6.85
N ALA A 30 -5.58 -33.32 7.39
CA ALA A 30 -5.93 -34.51 6.62
C ALA A 30 -7.20 -34.20 5.80
N ASP A 31 -7.11 -34.34 4.48
CA ASP A 31 -8.27 -34.42 3.59
C ASP A 31 -8.91 -35.80 3.74
N ASP A 32 -10.06 -35.84 4.37
CA ASP A 32 -10.91 -37.05 4.41
C ASP A 32 -11.73 -37.11 3.11
N ALA A 33 -11.21 -37.84 2.14
CA ALA A 33 -11.93 -38.19 0.92
C ALA A 33 -12.71 -39.47 1.16
N THR A 34 -13.94 -39.35 1.65
CA THR A 34 -14.89 -40.46 1.63
C THR A 34 -15.56 -40.56 0.27
N THR A 35 -15.12 -41.50 -0.52
CA THR A 35 -15.77 -41.97 -1.76
C THR A 35 -17.03 -42.76 -1.37
N THR A 36 -18.20 -42.15 -1.52
CA THR A 36 -19.48 -42.89 -1.54
C THR A 36 -19.94 -43.00 -2.99
N ALA A 37 -19.98 -44.23 -3.47
CA ALA A 37 -20.53 -44.58 -4.76
C ALA A 37 -22.05 -44.34 -4.77
N LEU A 38 -22.56 -43.62 -5.77
CA LEU A 38 -23.97 -43.48 -6.08
C LEU A 38 -24.36 -44.52 -7.15
N PRO A 39 -25.56 -45.12 -7.05
CA PRO A 39 -26.06 -46.08 -8.02
C PRO A 39 -26.50 -45.35 -9.29
N ALA A 40 -26.27 -46.01 -10.41
CA ALA A 40 -26.74 -45.61 -11.75
C ALA A 40 -28.25 -45.63 -11.82
N ASP A 41 -28.86 -44.50 -12.18
CA ASP A 41 -30.25 -44.49 -12.62
C ASP A 41 -30.41 -43.70 -13.91
N SER A 42 -31.18 -44.28 -14.79
CA SER A 42 -31.54 -44.01 -16.16
C SER A 42 -31.57 -42.56 -16.64
N ALA A 43 -30.86 -42.36 -17.74
CA ALA A 43 -30.90 -41.17 -18.59
C ALA A 43 -32.28 -41.03 -19.26
N THR A 44 -33.00 -39.97 -18.91
CA THR A 44 -34.07 -39.41 -19.74
C THR A 44 -33.43 -38.33 -20.62
N ALA A 45 -33.38 -38.59 -21.92
CA ALA A 45 -32.88 -37.63 -22.92
C ALA A 45 -33.80 -36.41 -22.97
N THR A 46 -33.32 -35.27 -22.45
CA THR A 46 -33.94 -33.96 -22.70
C THR A 46 -33.46 -33.50 -24.07
N SER A 47 -34.38 -33.38 -25.02
CA SER A 47 -34.13 -32.89 -26.37
C SER A 47 -33.50 -31.50 -26.34
N ALA A 48 -32.42 -31.30 -27.14
CA ALA A 48 -31.82 -30.01 -27.36
C ALA A 48 -32.87 -28.99 -27.86
N PRO A 49 -32.85 -27.74 -27.38
CA PRO A 49 -33.78 -26.71 -27.84
C PRO A 49 -33.61 -26.51 -29.34
N SER A 50 -34.73 -26.33 -30.07
CA SER A 50 -34.69 -26.13 -31.49
C SER A 50 -34.00 -24.82 -31.85
N GLN A 51 -33.33 -24.74 -33.02
CA GLN A 51 -32.70 -23.48 -33.47
C GLN A 51 -33.65 -22.29 -33.47
N ASN A 52 -34.96 -22.52 -33.63
CA ASN A 52 -35.96 -21.47 -33.57
C ASN A 52 -36.14 -20.90 -32.15
N ASP A 53 -36.08 -21.73 -31.11
CA ASP A 53 -36.19 -21.25 -29.70
C ASP A 53 -34.98 -20.43 -29.30
N GLU A 54 -33.80 -20.73 -29.83
CA GLU A 54 -32.57 -19.98 -29.57
C GLU A 54 -32.59 -18.61 -30.28
N ILE A 55 -33.11 -18.56 -31.50
CA ILE A 55 -33.33 -17.31 -32.26
C ILE A 55 -34.34 -16.41 -31.53
N GLU A 56 -35.43 -16.94 -31.01
CA GLU A 56 -36.41 -16.16 -30.27
C GLU A 56 -35.87 -15.63 -28.94
N ARG A 57 -35.04 -16.42 -28.23
CA ARG A 57 -34.32 -15.95 -27.02
C ARG A 57 -33.31 -14.83 -27.32
N LEU A 58 -32.59 -14.93 -28.43
CA LEU A 58 -31.66 -13.89 -28.87
C LEU A 58 -32.38 -12.59 -29.26
N LYS A 59 -33.53 -12.72 -29.96
CA LYS A 59 -34.38 -11.55 -30.28
C LYS A 59 -34.93 -10.88 -29.02
N ALA A 60 -35.40 -11.64 -28.05
CA ALA A 60 -35.86 -11.12 -26.78
C ALA A 60 -34.75 -10.40 -25.98
N ALA A 61 -33.53 -10.97 -25.94
CA ALA A 61 -32.37 -10.35 -25.32
C ALA A 61 -31.95 -9.05 -26.04
N LEU A 62 -31.99 -9.03 -27.37
CA LEU A 62 -31.69 -7.82 -28.14
C LEU A 62 -32.71 -6.71 -27.88
N ALA A 63 -34.00 -7.05 -27.80
CA ALA A 63 -35.06 -6.08 -27.47
C ALA A 63 -34.89 -5.49 -26.07
N GLU A 64 -34.47 -6.28 -25.09
CA GLU A 64 -34.20 -5.82 -23.74
C GLU A 64 -32.97 -4.90 -23.70
N GLN A 65 -31.89 -5.23 -24.43
CA GLN A 65 -30.73 -4.34 -24.55
C GLN A 65 -31.09 -3.01 -25.22
N GLN A 66 -31.93 -3.02 -26.27
CA GLN A 66 -32.42 -1.79 -26.91
C GLN A 66 -33.21 -0.91 -25.94
N LYS A 67 -34.03 -1.52 -25.08
CA LYS A 67 -34.80 -0.79 -24.04
C LYS A 67 -33.88 -0.18 -22.99
N GLN A 68 -32.82 -0.90 -22.58
CA GLN A 68 -31.81 -0.36 -21.65
C GLN A 68 -31.05 0.82 -22.26
N LEU A 69 -30.67 0.76 -23.53
CA LEU A 69 -30.02 1.86 -24.25
C LEU A 69 -30.92 3.09 -24.32
N GLN A 70 -32.21 2.94 -24.61
CA GLN A 70 -33.16 4.05 -24.62
C GLN A 70 -33.33 4.70 -23.23
N THR A 71 -33.32 3.88 -22.17
CA THR A 71 -33.39 4.37 -20.79
C THR A 71 -32.14 5.17 -20.40
N LEU A 72 -30.96 4.68 -20.78
CA LEU A 72 -29.69 5.38 -20.57
C LEU A 72 -29.64 6.72 -21.32
N GLN A 73 -30.11 6.72 -22.57
CA GLN A 73 -30.16 7.91 -23.41
C GLN A 73 -31.05 8.99 -22.79
N LYS A 74 -32.25 8.61 -22.31
CA LYS A 74 -33.17 9.50 -21.63
C LYS A 74 -32.62 10.04 -20.30
N THR A 75 -31.81 9.22 -19.59
CA THR A 75 -31.14 9.65 -18.36
C THR A 75 -30.03 10.67 -18.65
N LEU A 76 -29.28 10.48 -19.72
CA LEU A 76 -28.27 11.42 -20.20
C LEU A 76 -28.90 12.78 -20.61
N GLU A 77 -29.99 12.76 -21.36
CA GLU A 77 -30.72 13.97 -21.74
C GLU A 77 -31.25 14.74 -20.53
N ASN A 78 -31.77 14.03 -19.52
CA ASN A 78 -32.21 14.64 -18.27
C ASN A 78 -31.05 15.26 -17.47
N GLN A 79 -29.90 14.60 -17.42
CA GLN A 79 -28.70 15.14 -16.76
C GLN A 79 -28.20 16.39 -17.48
N GLN A 80 -28.19 16.36 -18.81
CA GLN A 80 -27.79 17.50 -19.63
C GLN A 80 -28.72 18.71 -19.44
N ALA A 81 -30.02 18.48 -19.40
CA ALA A 81 -31.00 19.51 -19.11
C ALA A 81 -30.87 20.10 -17.69
N LEU A 82 -30.52 19.29 -16.69
CA LEU A 82 -30.24 19.76 -15.34
C LEU A 82 -28.93 20.58 -15.29
N LEU A 83 -27.93 20.22 -16.05
CA LEU A 83 -26.67 20.97 -16.17
C LEU A 83 -26.90 22.33 -16.84
N ASP A 84 -27.67 22.38 -17.94
CA ASP A 84 -28.02 23.59 -18.64
C ASP A 84 -28.87 24.52 -17.76
N LYS A 85 -29.78 23.98 -16.97
CA LYS A 85 -30.55 24.72 -15.97
C LYS A 85 -29.69 25.27 -14.84
N ALA A 86 -28.71 24.52 -14.38
CA ALA A 86 -27.74 24.98 -13.36
C ALA A 86 -26.82 26.08 -13.89
N MET A 87 -26.40 25.99 -15.14
CA MET A 87 -25.57 27.00 -15.80
C MET A 87 -26.39 28.23 -16.21
N GLY A 88 -27.65 28.07 -16.63
CA GLY A 88 -28.55 29.17 -16.96
C GLY A 88 -29.02 30.01 -15.77
N SER A 89 -29.03 29.44 -14.56
CA SER A 89 -29.37 30.15 -13.33
C SER A 89 -28.24 31.05 -12.78
N GLN A 90 -27.04 30.98 -13.32
CA GLN A 90 -25.92 31.87 -12.95
C GLN A 90 -25.90 33.22 -13.73
N SER A 91 -26.75 33.42 -14.71
CA SER A 91 -26.69 34.63 -15.56
C SER A 91 -27.65 35.78 -15.19
N THR A 92 -28.41 35.71 -14.10
CA THR A 92 -29.29 36.81 -13.66
C THR A 92 -29.15 37.13 -12.16
N GLY A 93 -27.95 37.52 -11.76
CA GLY A 93 -27.69 38.06 -10.42
C GLY A 93 -26.77 39.28 -10.54
N LYS A 94 -27.30 40.43 -10.15
CA LYS A 94 -26.64 41.75 -10.13
C LYS A 94 -25.15 41.68 -9.81
N THR A 95 -24.38 42.44 -10.60
CA THR A 95 -23.00 42.88 -10.37
C THR A 95 -22.74 43.29 -8.92
N GLY A 96 -22.35 42.34 -8.11
CA GLY A 96 -21.61 42.56 -6.88
C GLY A 96 -20.15 42.22 -7.20
N THR A 97 -19.28 43.22 -7.14
CA THR A 97 -17.85 43.13 -7.35
C THR A 97 -17.27 42.12 -6.35
N PHE A 98 -17.20 40.85 -6.71
CA PHE A 98 -16.31 39.90 -6.08
C PHE A 98 -14.90 40.12 -6.69
N THR A 99 -14.09 40.91 -6.00
CA THR A 99 -12.66 41.00 -6.24
C THR A 99 -12.05 39.61 -6.08
N GLY A 100 -11.56 39.12 -7.20
CA GLY A 100 -11.18 37.75 -7.46
C GLY A 100 -10.13 37.18 -6.54
N ILE A 101 -10.29 35.90 -6.29
CA ILE A 101 -9.25 34.92 -5.90
C ILE A 101 -8.30 34.71 -7.10
N GLY A 102 -7.76 35.78 -7.66
CA GLY A 102 -6.90 35.78 -8.83
C GLY A 102 -5.75 36.79 -8.74
N GLN A 103 -5.63 37.51 -7.63
CA GLN A 103 -4.58 38.49 -7.44
C GLN A 103 -3.84 38.28 -6.12
N VAL A 104 -3.12 37.17 -5.99
CA VAL A 104 -2.08 37.01 -4.98
C VAL A 104 -0.74 36.75 -5.67
N ALA A 105 -0.46 37.51 -6.70
CA ALA A 105 0.90 37.80 -7.13
C ALA A 105 1.05 39.32 -7.01
N SER A 106 1.17 39.81 -5.77
CA SER A 106 1.62 41.19 -5.53
C SER A 106 3.06 41.29 -5.99
N THR A 107 3.26 41.94 -7.10
CA THR A 107 4.58 42.39 -7.59
C THR A 107 5.00 43.69 -6.92
N THR A 108 4.57 43.98 -5.68
CA THR A 108 5.13 45.06 -4.90
C THR A 108 6.53 44.68 -4.44
N PRO A 109 7.58 45.46 -4.82
CA PRO A 109 8.93 45.18 -4.33
C PRO A 109 8.94 45.31 -2.81
N ILE A 110 9.45 44.27 -2.11
CA ILE A 110 9.75 44.34 -0.71
C ILE A 110 10.87 45.36 -0.54
N VAL A 111 10.54 46.55 -0.03
CA VAL A 111 11.53 47.54 0.34
C VAL A 111 12.35 46.94 1.47
N PRO A 112 13.73 46.88 1.35
CA PRO A 112 14.53 46.36 2.44
C PRO A 112 14.39 47.29 3.64
N VAL A 113 13.88 46.73 4.75
CA VAL A 113 13.93 47.43 6.06
C VAL A 113 15.40 47.52 6.44
N ALA A 114 15.90 48.74 6.62
CA ALA A 114 17.25 48.96 7.11
C ALA A 114 17.49 48.21 8.43
N PRO A 115 18.64 47.54 8.62
CA PRO A 115 18.91 46.84 9.86
C PRO A 115 19.01 47.84 11.04
N LEU A 116 18.24 47.61 12.10
CA LEU A 116 18.38 48.32 13.33
C LEU A 116 19.79 48.04 13.92
N PRO A 117 20.47 49.04 14.49
CA PRO A 117 21.79 48.83 15.07
C PRO A 117 21.73 47.83 16.22
N ALA A 118 22.60 46.82 16.17
CA ALA A 118 22.75 45.81 17.18
C ALA A 118 23.22 46.43 18.50
N VAL A 119 22.36 46.40 19.52
CA VAL A 119 22.77 46.70 20.90
C VAL A 119 23.51 45.48 21.43
N ALA A 120 24.82 45.62 21.63
CA ALA A 120 25.65 44.58 22.20
C ALA A 120 25.33 44.46 23.70
N PHE A 121 24.72 43.34 24.11
CA PHE A 121 24.64 42.93 25.51
C PHE A 121 25.90 42.14 25.89
N PRO A 122 26.50 42.37 27.07
CA PRO A 122 27.68 41.62 27.52
C PRO A 122 27.29 40.15 27.77
N SER A 123 28.05 39.24 27.17
CA SER A 123 27.89 37.79 27.33
C SER A 123 28.06 37.36 28.78
N PRO A 124 27.13 36.57 29.36
CA PRO A 124 27.37 35.94 30.65
C PRO A 124 28.43 34.85 30.51
N ILE A 125 29.38 34.85 31.45
CA ILE A 125 30.44 33.85 31.59
C ILE A 125 29.81 32.45 31.66
N ALA A 126 30.14 31.59 30.71
CA ALA A 126 29.65 30.21 30.63
C ALA A 126 30.19 29.38 31.83
N ARG A 127 29.29 28.89 32.67
CA ARG A 127 29.61 27.82 33.62
C ARG A 127 29.78 26.49 32.89
N PRO A 128 30.73 25.62 33.27
CA PRO A 128 30.85 24.31 32.65
C PRO A 128 29.56 23.49 32.87
N ARG A 129 28.94 23.05 31.79
CA ARG A 129 27.73 22.20 31.81
C ARG A 129 28.14 20.76 32.13
N PRO A 130 27.43 20.03 33.01
CA PRO A 130 27.71 18.63 33.24
C PRO A 130 27.50 17.85 31.93
N GLN A 131 28.44 16.98 31.62
CA GLN A 131 28.40 16.10 30.45
C GLN A 131 27.18 15.17 30.56
N ALA A 132 26.20 15.33 29.69
CA ALA A 132 24.99 14.49 29.67
C ALA A 132 25.36 13.04 29.32
N ALA A 133 24.78 12.09 30.07
CA ALA A 133 24.95 10.67 29.85
C ALA A 133 24.52 10.27 28.42
N ALA A 134 25.35 9.47 27.76
CA ALA A 134 25.08 8.94 26.43
C ALA A 134 23.80 8.08 26.45
N GLY A 135 22.73 8.48 25.71
CA GLY A 135 21.55 7.63 25.58
C GLY A 135 20.21 8.28 25.24
N ALA A 136 20.06 9.60 25.37
CA ALA A 136 18.81 10.25 24.92
C ALA A 136 18.92 10.68 23.45
N PRO A 137 17.86 10.58 22.64
CA PRO A 137 17.84 11.17 21.32
C PRO A 137 18.09 12.68 21.47
N LYS A 138 19.17 13.16 20.85
CA LYS A 138 19.50 14.58 20.90
C LYS A 138 18.48 15.33 20.07
N ASN A 139 17.76 16.26 20.71
CA ASN A 139 16.89 17.19 20.02
C ASN A 139 17.73 17.95 18.97
N PRO A 140 17.42 17.89 17.67
CA PRO A 140 18.17 18.61 16.65
C PRO A 140 18.19 20.12 16.90
N CYS A 141 17.24 20.67 17.66
CA CYS A 141 17.20 22.07 18.05
C CYS A 141 18.25 22.47 19.09
N GLU A 142 18.84 21.53 19.80
CA GLU A 142 19.87 21.79 20.80
C GLU A 142 21.28 21.94 20.23
N ALA A 143 21.48 21.45 19.00
CA ALA A 143 22.76 21.57 18.34
C ALA A 143 22.97 23.01 17.85
N PRO A 144 24.18 23.59 18.02
CA PRO A 144 24.47 24.91 17.44
C PRO A 144 24.29 24.88 15.92
N PRO A 145 23.68 25.92 15.31
CA PRO A 145 23.40 25.93 13.87
C PRO A 145 24.65 25.84 12.98
N ASP A 146 25.84 26.03 13.53
CA ASP A 146 27.11 26.03 12.80
C ASP A 146 27.82 24.66 12.77
N THR A 147 27.27 23.62 13.40
CA THR A 147 27.87 22.29 13.27
C THR A 147 27.47 21.65 11.95
N ASN A 148 28.44 21.29 11.10
CA ASN A 148 28.24 20.62 9.81
C ASN A 148 27.50 19.26 9.89
N ALA A 149 27.09 18.85 11.10
CA ALA A 149 26.49 17.56 11.40
C ALA A 149 24.97 17.63 11.59
N VAL A 150 24.33 18.78 11.49
CA VAL A 150 22.89 18.95 11.76
C VAL A 150 22.19 19.44 10.49
N PRO A 151 21.08 18.82 10.07
CA PRO A 151 20.31 19.34 8.94
C PRO A 151 19.82 20.76 9.23
N PRO A 152 19.73 21.63 8.22
CA PRO A 152 19.20 22.98 8.40
C PRO A 152 17.76 22.92 8.90
N TYR A 153 17.43 23.74 9.89
CA TYR A 153 16.10 23.85 10.45
C TYR A 153 15.66 25.29 10.63
N LEU A 154 14.35 25.50 10.60
CA LEU A 154 13.74 26.76 11.00
C LEU A 154 13.35 26.65 12.47
N ARG A 155 13.85 27.54 13.31
CA ARG A 155 13.49 27.60 14.74
C ARG A 155 12.31 28.54 14.93
N LEU A 156 11.24 28.02 15.55
CA LEU A 156 10.08 28.81 16.00
C LEU A 156 9.90 28.63 17.51
N GLY A 157 10.32 29.61 18.29
CA GLY A 157 10.32 29.49 19.76
C GLY A 157 11.22 28.32 20.20
N ASN A 158 10.63 27.31 20.85
CA ASN A 158 11.33 26.14 21.37
C ASN A 158 11.19 24.89 20.46
N VAL A 159 10.67 25.05 19.27
CA VAL A 159 10.53 23.95 18.30
C VAL A 159 11.38 24.20 17.05
N CYS A 160 11.81 23.11 16.41
CA CYS A 160 12.49 23.11 15.13
C CYS A 160 11.61 22.52 14.05
N ILE A 161 11.56 23.17 12.90
CA ILE A 161 10.95 22.65 11.69
C ILE A 161 12.05 22.24 10.73
N ILE A 162 12.12 20.97 10.38
CA ILE A 162 13.13 20.37 9.53
C ILE A 162 12.45 19.94 8.22
N PRO A 163 12.81 20.52 7.08
CA PRO A 163 12.33 20.03 5.78
C PRO A 163 12.80 18.60 5.55
N VAL A 164 11.87 17.72 5.16
CA VAL A 164 12.12 16.30 4.85
C VAL A 164 11.60 15.96 3.46
N GLY A 165 12.10 14.87 2.89
CA GLY A 165 11.67 14.38 1.59
C GLY A 165 12.81 14.28 0.59
N PHE A 166 12.45 14.10 -0.65
CA PHE A 166 13.38 14.01 -1.79
C PHE A 166 12.66 14.38 -3.07
N MET A 167 13.44 14.81 -4.06
CA MET A 167 13.02 15.06 -5.42
C MET A 167 13.66 14.00 -6.31
N ASP A 168 12.87 13.32 -7.14
CA ASP A 168 13.43 12.33 -8.04
C ASP A 168 12.82 12.35 -9.44
N LEU A 169 13.61 11.84 -10.39
CA LEU A 169 13.19 11.50 -11.72
C LEU A 169 13.44 10.01 -11.93
N THR A 170 12.39 9.28 -12.25
CA THR A 170 12.43 7.83 -12.45
C THR A 170 11.93 7.48 -13.86
N PRO A 171 12.80 7.31 -14.85
CA PRO A 171 12.47 6.55 -16.04
C PRO A 171 12.29 5.07 -15.70
N PHE A 172 11.27 4.44 -16.29
CA PHE A 172 11.05 3.00 -16.17
C PHE A 172 10.57 2.41 -17.50
N TRP A 173 10.86 1.14 -17.68
CA TRP A 173 10.40 0.31 -18.79
C TRP A 173 9.80 -0.98 -18.28
N ARG A 174 8.68 -1.42 -18.91
CA ARG A 174 8.03 -2.71 -18.66
C ARG A 174 7.82 -3.45 -19.96
N ASP A 175 7.91 -4.79 -19.93
CA ASP A 175 7.62 -5.61 -21.09
C ASP A 175 6.13 -5.78 -21.36
N LYS A 176 5.27 -5.37 -20.42
CA LYS A 176 3.81 -5.33 -20.54
C LYS A 176 3.26 -3.97 -20.15
N ASN A 177 2.12 -3.60 -20.76
CA ASN A 177 1.41 -2.38 -20.35
C ASN A 177 0.47 -2.71 -19.18
N GLY A 178 0.92 -2.41 -17.97
CA GLY A 178 0.16 -2.61 -16.74
C GLY A 178 -1.01 -1.63 -16.57
N ALA A 179 -1.16 -0.64 -17.46
CA ALA A 179 -2.11 0.48 -17.34
C ALA A 179 -2.05 1.14 -15.94
N SER A 180 -0.87 1.08 -15.32
CA SER A 180 -0.57 1.65 -14.02
C SER A 180 0.41 2.80 -14.19
N GLN A 181 0.43 3.70 -13.22
CA GLN A 181 1.46 4.73 -13.14
C GLN A 181 2.83 4.10 -12.86
N MET A 182 3.72 4.80 -12.20
CA MET A 182 5.05 4.31 -11.89
C MET A 182 5.05 3.01 -11.05
N GLY A 183 4.07 2.84 -10.15
CA GLY A 183 4.00 1.67 -9.28
C GLY A 183 3.45 0.43 -9.99
N SER A 184 3.94 -0.74 -9.60
CA SER A 184 3.46 -2.03 -10.10
C SER A 184 2.09 -2.38 -9.55
N ASN A 185 1.19 -2.85 -10.42
CA ASN A 185 -0.08 -3.44 -10.02
C ASN A 185 0.09 -4.96 -9.89
N PHE A 186 0.68 -5.42 -8.80
CA PHE A 186 1.13 -6.79 -8.59
C PHE A 186 0.12 -7.86 -9.03
N GLY A 187 -1.15 -7.69 -8.66
CA GLY A 187 -2.20 -8.67 -8.92
C GLY A 187 -2.93 -8.52 -10.25
N SER A 188 -2.62 -7.50 -11.08
CA SER A 188 -3.33 -7.23 -12.35
C SER A 188 -2.44 -7.20 -13.59
N ILE A 189 -1.25 -7.79 -13.53
CA ILE A 189 -0.37 -7.95 -14.70
C ILE A 189 -1.18 -8.59 -15.84
N PRO A 190 -1.21 -7.99 -17.06
CA PRO A 190 -2.02 -8.50 -18.15
C PRO A 190 -1.49 -9.82 -18.70
N TYR A 191 -2.40 -10.73 -19.05
CA TYR A 191 -2.05 -12.00 -19.69
C TYR A 191 -1.70 -11.82 -21.16
N ASN A 192 -0.90 -12.74 -21.73
CA ASN A 192 -0.47 -12.71 -23.13
C ASN A 192 -1.60 -12.90 -24.14
N ASN A 193 -2.78 -13.30 -23.72
CA ASN A 193 -3.99 -13.34 -24.56
C ASN A 193 -4.76 -12.01 -24.58
N ALA A 194 -4.27 -10.97 -23.88
CA ALA A 194 -4.79 -9.61 -23.93
C ALA A 194 -3.82 -8.68 -24.68
N VAL A 195 -4.34 -7.61 -25.29
CA VAL A 195 -3.52 -6.63 -26.03
C VAL A 195 -2.41 -6.06 -25.13
N ASN A 196 -2.75 -5.63 -23.93
CA ASN A 196 -1.81 -5.03 -22.98
C ASN A 196 -0.68 -5.99 -22.53
N GLY A 197 -0.92 -7.31 -22.60
CA GLY A 197 0.09 -8.32 -22.31
C GLY A 197 1.15 -8.50 -23.41
N ASN A 198 0.99 -7.80 -24.56
CA ASN A 198 1.89 -7.88 -25.70
C ASN A 198 2.40 -6.50 -26.15
N VAL A 199 2.26 -5.49 -25.30
CA VAL A 199 2.71 -4.12 -25.56
C VAL A 199 3.59 -3.67 -24.39
N SER A 200 4.86 -3.39 -24.68
CA SER A 200 5.78 -2.78 -23.71
C SER A 200 5.48 -1.29 -23.53
N GLU A 201 5.87 -0.74 -22.39
CA GLU A 201 5.74 0.68 -22.11
C GLU A 201 7.03 1.28 -21.56
N TYR A 202 7.22 2.59 -21.83
CA TYR A 202 8.33 3.38 -21.29
C TYR A 202 7.80 4.74 -20.82
N HIS A 203 8.20 5.15 -19.62
CA HIS A 203 7.77 6.41 -19.03
C HIS A 203 8.90 7.12 -18.28
N PHE A 204 8.81 8.45 -18.19
CA PHE A 204 9.47 9.25 -17.16
C PHE A 204 8.47 9.61 -16.09
N SER A 205 8.84 9.51 -14.83
CA SER A 205 7.97 9.87 -13.71
C SER A 205 8.71 10.67 -12.64
N VAL A 206 8.02 11.66 -12.06
CA VAL A 206 8.45 12.40 -10.87
C VAL A 206 7.56 12.09 -9.66
N GLN A 207 6.61 11.18 -9.82
CA GLN A 207 5.55 10.89 -8.83
C GLN A 207 6.07 10.34 -7.51
N ASN A 208 7.25 9.69 -7.51
CA ASN A 208 7.87 9.20 -6.30
C ASN A 208 8.47 10.29 -5.42
N SER A 209 8.66 11.51 -5.94
CA SER A 209 9.14 12.65 -5.14
C SER A 209 8.29 12.84 -3.90
N ARG A 210 8.92 13.22 -2.79
CA ARG A 210 8.25 13.45 -1.50
C ARG A 210 8.67 14.76 -0.89
N LEU A 211 7.75 15.44 -0.26
CA LEU A 211 7.99 16.67 0.48
C LEU A 211 7.23 16.63 1.80
N GLY A 212 7.84 17.15 2.85
CA GLY A 212 7.21 17.22 4.15
C GLY A 212 8.02 18.01 5.16
N PHE A 213 7.56 17.96 6.39
CA PHE A 213 8.23 18.60 7.51
C PHE A 213 8.22 17.67 8.73
N ARG A 214 9.35 17.66 9.45
CA ARG A 214 9.45 17.14 10.78
C ARG A 214 9.54 18.32 11.75
N VAL A 215 8.78 18.27 12.80
CA VAL A 215 8.78 19.26 13.89
C VAL A 215 9.26 18.57 15.15
N ASP A 216 10.35 19.04 15.76
CA ASP A 216 10.87 18.51 17.02
C ASP A 216 10.79 19.59 18.10
N GLY A 217 10.44 19.19 19.31
CA GLY A 217 10.35 20.08 20.45
C GLY A 217 10.38 19.34 21.79
N ASP A 218 10.80 20.05 22.84
CA ASP A 218 10.80 19.54 24.20
C ASP A 218 10.03 20.50 25.12
N TRP A 219 9.15 19.92 25.93
CA TRP A 219 8.40 20.66 26.93
C TRP A 219 8.22 19.83 28.21
N GLN A 220 8.67 20.37 29.32
CA GLN A 220 8.57 19.75 30.67
C GLN A 220 9.01 18.26 30.71
N GLY A 221 10.10 17.93 30.00
CA GLY A 221 10.64 16.58 29.95
C GLY A 221 9.85 15.63 29.03
N THR A 222 8.91 16.16 28.26
CA THR A 222 8.24 15.44 27.17
C THR A 222 8.85 15.86 25.83
N HIS A 223 9.30 14.90 25.04
CA HIS A 223 9.76 15.11 23.67
C HIS A 223 8.60 14.94 22.71
N PHE A 224 8.43 15.90 21.80
CA PHE A 224 7.39 15.90 20.79
C PHE A 224 8.00 15.80 19.38
N ILE A 225 7.39 14.98 18.53
CA ILE A 225 7.69 14.94 17.11
C ILE A 225 6.37 15.12 16.36
N GLY A 226 6.28 16.15 15.52
CA GLY A 226 5.26 16.25 14.47
C GLY A 226 5.86 15.83 13.14
N TYR A 227 5.11 15.11 12.32
CA TYR A 227 5.58 14.67 11.01
C TYR A 227 4.48 14.75 9.97
N ASN A 228 4.78 15.35 8.84
CA ASN A 228 3.93 15.26 7.66
C ASN A 228 4.74 14.92 6.42
N GLU A 229 4.11 14.22 5.48
CA GLU A 229 4.71 13.84 4.20
C GLU A 229 3.65 13.76 3.11
N PHE A 230 3.98 14.30 1.94
CA PHE A 230 3.20 14.22 0.72
C PHE A 230 4.02 13.54 -0.37
N ASP A 231 3.38 12.78 -1.27
CA ASP A 231 3.92 12.37 -2.56
C ASP A 231 3.09 12.98 -3.70
N PHE A 232 3.46 12.66 -4.94
CA PHE A 232 2.78 13.16 -6.14
C PHE A 232 2.03 12.05 -6.90
N ASN A 233 1.64 10.99 -6.18
CA ASN A 233 0.88 9.86 -6.72
C ASN A 233 -0.64 9.98 -6.47
N GLY A 234 -1.15 11.19 -6.28
CA GLY A 234 -2.59 11.46 -6.21
C GLY A 234 -3.25 11.35 -7.58
N THR A 235 -4.53 11.00 -7.60
CA THR A 235 -5.33 10.97 -8.82
C THR A 235 -5.92 12.34 -9.11
N GLY A 236 -5.49 12.95 -10.22
CA GLY A 236 -6.06 14.20 -10.72
C GLY A 236 -7.05 13.95 -11.86
N GLY A 237 -7.92 14.94 -12.13
CA GLY A 237 -8.89 14.86 -13.22
C GLY A 237 -8.29 14.96 -14.62
N ALA A 238 -7.00 15.29 -14.77
CA ALA A 238 -6.32 15.39 -16.05
C ALA A 238 -5.65 14.07 -16.41
N THR A 239 -5.89 13.60 -17.62
CA THR A 239 -5.51 12.27 -18.10
C THR A 239 -4.36 12.28 -19.10
N ASN A 240 -3.84 13.43 -19.47
CA ASN A 240 -2.83 13.54 -20.52
C ASN A 240 -1.61 14.36 -20.08
N TYR A 241 -0.48 13.71 -19.93
CA TYR A 241 0.81 14.30 -19.58
C TYR A 241 1.34 15.27 -20.62
N ALA A 242 1.15 14.96 -21.91
CA ALA A 242 1.72 15.74 -23.00
C ALA A 242 0.95 17.02 -23.27
N VAL A 243 -0.35 17.06 -22.92
CA VAL A 243 -1.25 18.17 -23.23
C VAL A 243 -1.64 18.96 -21.98
N SER A 244 -1.72 18.32 -20.82
CA SER A 244 -2.03 18.99 -19.55
C SER A 244 -1.22 18.42 -18.39
N ASN A 245 -0.52 19.27 -17.66
CA ASN A 245 0.32 18.89 -16.52
C ASN A 245 -0.49 18.51 -15.26
N GLY A 246 -1.81 18.43 -15.33
CA GLY A 246 -2.69 18.24 -14.19
C GLY A 246 -2.82 16.81 -13.67
N ALA A 247 -2.14 15.83 -14.27
CA ALA A 247 -2.25 14.43 -13.87
C ALA A 247 -1.46 14.09 -12.58
N ILE A 248 -0.49 14.93 -12.20
CA ILE A 248 0.34 14.73 -11.00
C ILE A 248 -0.18 15.61 -9.88
N VAL A 249 -0.79 15.00 -8.87
CA VAL A 249 -1.43 15.70 -7.76
C VAL A 249 -0.78 15.29 -6.44
N PRO A 250 -0.53 16.24 -5.52
CA PRO A 250 -0.07 15.93 -4.18
C PRO A 250 -1.06 15.03 -3.44
N ARG A 251 -0.56 14.00 -2.77
CA ARG A 251 -1.32 13.09 -1.94
C ARG A 251 -0.76 13.08 -0.52
N LEU A 252 -1.60 13.31 0.49
CA LEU A 252 -1.21 13.18 1.88
C LEU A 252 -0.84 11.72 2.18
N ARG A 253 0.39 11.50 2.65
CA ARG A 253 0.89 10.20 3.07
C ARG A 253 0.81 10.04 4.58
N LEU A 254 1.48 10.93 5.28
CA LEU A 254 1.65 10.89 6.73
C LEU A 254 1.29 12.24 7.33
N PHE A 255 0.61 12.20 8.47
CA PHE A 255 0.28 13.40 9.24
C PHE A 255 -0.02 12.98 10.69
N TRP A 256 0.98 13.06 11.55
CA TRP A 256 0.88 12.58 12.93
C TRP A 256 1.72 13.40 13.90
N ILE A 257 1.36 13.29 15.18
CA ILE A 257 2.10 13.80 16.32
C ILE A 257 2.44 12.64 17.24
N ASP A 258 3.67 12.66 17.77
CA ASP A 258 4.19 11.74 18.76
C ASP A 258 4.64 12.52 20.00
N ALA A 259 4.44 11.97 21.19
CA ALA A 259 4.83 12.54 22.45
C ALA A 259 5.41 11.46 23.37
N ARG A 260 6.69 11.58 23.74
CA ARG A 260 7.38 10.64 24.62
C ARG A 260 7.80 11.29 25.92
N LYS A 261 7.40 10.67 27.04
CA LYS A 261 7.84 11.03 28.39
C LYS A 261 8.33 9.81 29.15
N GLY A 262 9.63 9.78 29.43
CA GLY A 262 10.26 8.65 30.12
C GLY A 262 10.11 7.35 29.30
N LYS A 263 9.37 6.37 29.87
CA LYS A 263 9.15 5.06 29.26
C LYS A 263 7.86 4.95 28.44
N ILE A 264 7.03 5.98 28.43
CA ILE A 264 5.74 5.99 27.73
C ILE A 264 5.84 6.91 26.53
N GLU A 265 5.30 6.46 25.40
CA GLU A 265 5.20 7.20 24.15
C GLU A 265 3.76 7.07 23.64
N PHE A 266 3.22 8.15 23.10
CA PHE A 266 1.89 8.21 22.52
C PHE A 266 1.95 8.87 21.16
N LEU A 267 1.35 8.23 20.16
CA LEU A 267 1.22 8.78 18.81
C LEU A 267 -0.24 8.82 18.39
N ALA A 268 -0.64 9.89 17.72
CA ALA A 268 -1.96 10.03 17.11
C ALA A 268 -1.85 10.70 15.73
N GLY A 269 -2.68 10.24 14.80
CA GLY A 269 -2.76 10.75 13.43
C GLY A 269 -2.65 9.67 12.37
N GLN A 270 -2.48 10.07 11.11
CA GLN A 270 -2.27 9.14 10.01
C GLN A 270 -0.78 8.78 9.91
N SER A 271 -0.46 7.58 10.31
CA SER A 271 0.91 7.03 10.27
C SER A 271 0.94 5.73 9.46
N TRP A 272 2.13 5.18 9.27
CA TRP A 272 2.26 3.79 8.89
C TRP A 272 1.66 2.93 9.99
N SER A 273 0.93 1.87 9.60
CA SER A 273 0.39 0.90 10.54
C SER A 273 1.48 0.36 11.47
N MET A 274 1.14 0.12 12.72
CA MET A 274 2.05 -0.52 13.66
C MET A 274 2.34 -1.99 13.29
N LEU A 275 1.51 -2.60 12.42
CA LEU A 275 1.74 -3.94 11.88
C LEU A 275 3.01 -4.01 11.00
N VAL A 276 3.36 -2.91 10.29
CA VAL A 276 4.54 -2.87 9.42
C VAL A 276 5.80 -3.18 10.23
N PRO A 277 6.65 -4.15 9.82
CA PRO A 277 7.87 -4.47 10.55
C PRO A 277 8.85 -3.29 10.57
N ASN A 278 9.64 -3.20 11.62
CA ASN A 278 10.59 -2.11 11.84
C ASN A 278 12.04 -2.57 11.63
N ARG A 279 12.93 -1.62 11.37
CA ARG A 279 14.39 -1.85 11.36
C ARG A 279 14.98 -1.79 12.76
N LYS A 280 14.31 -1.08 13.65
CA LYS A 280 14.69 -0.90 15.06
C LYS A 280 13.51 -0.39 15.88
N GLY A 281 13.27 -0.99 17.03
CA GLY A 281 12.19 -0.59 17.96
C GLY A 281 10.80 -0.64 17.31
N ILE A 282 9.91 0.22 17.78
CA ILE A 282 8.62 0.51 17.14
C ILE A 282 8.59 2.01 16.86
N SER A 283 8.67 2.42 15.61
CA SER A 283 8.74 3.82 15.21
C SER A 283 7.81 4.10 14.03
N ALA A 284 7.30 5.32 13.93
CA ALA A 284 6.52 5.79 12.79
C ALA A 284 7.36 6.57 11.78
N LEU A 285 8.62 6.85 12.08
CA LEU A 285 9.53 7.56 11.18
C LEU A 285 9.87 6.67 9.97
N PRO A 286 9.77 7.16 8.74
CA PRO A 286 10.03 6.36 7.54
C PRO A 286 11.39 5.66 7.50
N GLY A 287 12.43 6.28 8.08
CA GLY A 287 13.78 5.70 8.12
C GLY A 287 13.93 4.47 9.03
N ASP A 288 13.00 4.27 9.96
CA ASP A 288 13.02 3.17 10.93
C ASP A 288 12.12 2.00 10.53
N LEU A 289 11.42 2.12 9.41
CA LEU A 289 10.54 1.07 8.90
C LEU A 289 11.31 0.09 8.01
N PHE A 290 10.84 -1.14 8.00
CA PHE A 290 11.42 -2.25 7.27
C PHE A 290 11.22 -2.16 5.74
N TYR A 291 11.08 -1.04 5.13
CA TYR A 291 10.92 -1.01 3.68
C TYR A 291 12.11 -1.60 2.97
N SER A 292 11.84 -2.48 2.00
CA SER A 292 12.80 -2.84 0.98
C SER A 292 13.32 -1.57 0.29
N GLN A 293 14.59 -1.58 -0.13
CA GLN A 293 15.25 -0.44 -0.76
C GLN A 293 14.86 -0.30 -2.24
N VAL A 294 13.59 -0.51 -2.57
CA VAL A 294 13.09 -0.52 -3.94
C VAL A 294 12.70 0.87 -4.44
N ILE A 295 12.74 1.03 -5.76
CA ILE A 295 12.34 2.25 -6.45
C ILE A 295 10.82 2.29 -6.64
N ASP A 296 10.17 1.13 -6.79
CA ASP A 296 8.72 1.05 -6.96
C ASP A 296 8.00 1.76 -5.80
N ILE A 297 7.11 2.68 -6.13
CA ILE A 297 6.34 3.45 -5.13
C ILE A 297 5.36 2.60 -4.34
N ASN A 298 5.04 1.40 -4.83
CA ASN A 298 4.24 0.38 -4.16
C ASN A 298 5.10 -0.59 -3.34
N TYR A 299 6.43 -0.39 -3.32
CA TYR A 299 7.43 -1.20 -2.64
C TYR A 299 7.56 -2.58 -3.28
N ILE A 300 7.41 -3.65 -2.52
CA ILE A 300 7.55 -5.04 -2.97
C ILE A 300 6.27 -5.82 -2.63
N ALA A 301 5.87 -6.73 -3.49
CA ALA A 301 4.75 -7.62 -3.23
C ALA A 301 4.94 -8.36 -1.89
N GLY A 302 3.88 -8.46 -1.11
CA GLY A 302 3.91 -9.17 0.18
C GLY A 302 4.38 -8.37 1.38
N LEU A 303 4.85 -7.14 1.21
CA LEU A 303 5.08 -6.26 2.35
C LEU A 303 3.74 -5.92 3.02
N THR A 304 3.67 -6.15 4.33
CA THR A 304 2.52 -5.72 5.13
C THR A 304 2.62 -4.24 5.39
N TRP A 305 1.69 -3.46 4.82
CA TRP A 305 1.66 -2.03 5.07
C TRP A 305 0.33 -1.38 4.73
N THR A 306 -0.03 -0.41 5.54
CA THR A 306 -1.10 0.55 5.27
C THR A 306 -0.73 1.89 5.89
N ARG A 307 -1.41 2.95 5.50
CA ARG A 307 -1.33 4.25 6.13
C ARG A 307 -2.73 4.61 6.57
N GLN A 308 -2.94 4.63 7.89
CA GLN A 308 -4.28 4.81 8.45
C GLN A 308 -4.25 5.80 9.59
N PRO A 309 -5.32 6.59 9.78
CA PRO A 309 -5.55 7.31 11.01
C PRO A 309 -5.69 6.34 12.17
N GLY A 310 -5.11 6.71 13.30
CA GLY A 310 -5.16 5.88 14.49
C GLY A 310 -4.41 6.51 15.64
N LEU A 311 -4.32 5.75 16.69
CA LEU A 311 -3.52 6.08 17.86
C LEU A 311 -2.77 4.85 18.35
N ARG A 312 -1.59 5.08 18.95
CA ARG A 312 -0.81 4.01 19.57
C ARG A 312 -0.20 4.47 20.88
N VAL A 313 0.04 3.52 21.77
CA VAL A 313 0.79 3.70 23.01
C VAL A 313 1.94 2.72 23.00
N LEU A 314 3.15 3.23 23.25
CA LEU A 314 4.35 2.41 23.37
C LEU A 314 4.88 2.46 24.80
N PHE A 315 5.43 1.34 25.25
CA PHE A 315 6.11 1.20 26.52
C PHE A 315 7.53 0.69 26.31
N HIS A 316 8.51 1.45 26.77
CA HIS A 316 9.95 1.19 26.66
C HIS A 316 10.52 0.82 28.04
N PRO A 317 10.42 -0.45 28.51
CA PRO A 317 10.97 -0.84 29.82
C PRO A 317 12.49 -0.62 29.88
N ASN A 318 13.18 -0.85 28.78
CA ASN A 318 14.61 -0.64 28.60
C ASN A 318 14.95 -0.36 27.12
N SER A 319 16.22 -0.23 26.78
CA SER A 319 16.69 0.07 25.42
C SER A 319 16.62 -1.12 24.43
N LYS A 320 16.28 -2.33 24.90
CA LYS A 320 16.28 -3.54 24.11
C LYS A 320 14.87 -4.06 23.79
N VAL A 321 13.86 -3.61 24.52
CA VAL A 321 12.50 -4.11 24.38
C VAL A 321 11.54 -2.93 24.30
N THR A 322 10.62 -2.99 23.35
CA THR A 322 9.50 -2.06 23.22
C THR A 322 8.22 -2.86 23.05
N PHE A 323 7.18 -2.49 23.78
CA PHE A 323 5.82 -3.01 23.62
C PHE A 323 4.96 -1.90 23.04
N GLY A 324 4.05 -2.26 22.13
CA GLY A 324 3.09 -1.34 21.54
C GLY A 324 1.69 -1.92 21.46
N ILE A 325 0.69 -1.08 21.65
CA ILE A 325 -0.70 -1.33 21.30
C ILE A 325 -1.20 -0.18 20.43
N ALA A 326 -2.01 -0.50 19.44
CA ALA A 326 -2.61 0.50 18.55
C ALA A 326 -4.08 0.20 18.29
N ALA A 327 -4.84 1.27 18.03
CA ALA A 327 -6.16 1.21 17.44
C ALA A 327 -6.11 2.03 16.15
N GLU A 328 -6.29 1.37 15.02
CA GLU A 328 -6.19 1.96 13.68
C GLU A 328 -7.54 1.90 12.97
N GLN A 329 -7.75 2.77 11.98
CA GLN A 329 -8.97 2.77 11.19
C GLN A 329 -9.17 1.40 10.54
N GLY A 330 -10.25 0.73 10.90
CA GLY A 330 -10.67 -0.53 10.29
C GLY A 330 -11.31 -0.34 8.93
N ASP A 331 -11.43 -1.41 8.18
CA ASP A 331 -12.09 -1.47 6.88
C ASP A 331 -12.71 -2.85 6.66
N GLN A 332 -13.69 -2.97 5.75
CA GLN A 332 -14.34 -4.22 5.36
C GLN A 332 -13.99 -4.54 3.89
N TYR A 333 -12.75 -4.87 3.64
CA TYR A 333 -12.20 -4.97 2.31
C TYR A 333 -12.56 -6.27 1.59
N ILE A 334 -13.16 -6.15 0.41
CA ILE A 334 -13.57 -7.28 -0.44
C ILE A 334 -12.75 -7.43 -1.73
N GLY A 335 -11.62 -6.73 -1.82
CA GLY A 335 -10.79 -6.69 -3.04
C GLY A 335 -11.11 -5.48 -3.94
N GLY A 336 -10.47 -5.42 -5.09
CA GLY A 336 -10.70 -4.37 -6.11
C GLY A 336 -9.73 -3.19 -6.08
N SER A 337 -8.70 -3.20 -5.23
CA SER A 337 -7.65 -2.16 -5.17
C SER A 337 -6.30 -2.69 -5.62
N ALA A 338 -5.45 -1.78 -6.07
CA ALA A 338 -4.02 -2.01 -6.35
C ALA A 338 -3.71 -3.28 -7.17
N GLY A 339 -4.65 -3.72 -8.02
CA GLY A 339 -4.55 -4.95 -8.78
C GLY A 339 -5.18 -6.18 -8.13
N GLY A 340 -5.56 -6.09 -6.85
CA GLY A 340 -6.33 -7.16 -6.18
C GLY A 340 -7.74 -7.30 -6.78
N SER A 341 -8.20 -8.52 -7.00
CA SER A 341 -9.55 -8.77 -7.52
C SER A 341 -10.59 -8.76 -6.41
N ALA A 342 -11.76 -8.18 -6.71
CA ALA A 342 -12.91 -8.27 -5.83
C ALA A 342 -13.47 -9.70 -5.77
N ILE A 343 -14.10 -10.02 -4.64
CA ILE A 343 -14.89 -11.24 -4.49
C ILE A 343 -16.12 -11.21 -5.40
N THR A 344 -16.69 -12.37 -5.67
CA THR A 344 -18.03 -12.48 -6.27
C THR A 344 -19.08 -12.48 -5.16
N LEU A 345 -19.90 -11.43 -5.12
CA LEU A 345 -20.98 -11.31 -4.16
C LEU A 345 -22.20 -12.15 -4.56
N PRO A 346 -23.04 -12.60 -3.58
CA PRO A 346 -24.35 -13.17 -3.87
C PRO A 346 -25.23 -12.15 -4.61
N THR A 347 -26.08 -12.63 -5.52
CA THR A 347 -26.96 -11.77 -6.34
C THR A 347 -27.82 -10.83 -5.48
N ALA A 348 -28.41 -11.34 -4.39
CA ALA A 348 -29.24 -10.56 -3.48
C ALA A 348 -28.45 -9.51 -2.68
N TYR A 349 -27.12 -9.63 -2.60
CA TYR A 349 -26.24 -8.78 -1.81
C TYR A 349 -25.29 -7.93 -2.66
N ALA A 350 -25.48 -7.86 -3.98
CA ALA A 350 -24.61 -7.11 -4.89
C ALA A 350 -24.49 -5.61 -4.51
N GLY A 351 -25.51 -5.03 -3.91
CA GLY A 351 -25.50 -3.65 -3.43
C GLY A 351 -24.65 -3.41 -2.18
N LEU A 352 -24.20 -4.44 -1.46
CA LEU A 352 -23.37 -4.28 -0.25
C LEU A 352 -22.04 -3.58 -0.56
N ALA A 353 -21.46 -3.85 -1.72
CA ALA A 353 -20.20 -3.26 -2.13
C ALA A 353 -20.22 -1.71 -2.11
N SER A 354 -21.37 -1.11 -2.45
CA SER A 354 -21.51 0.35 -2.49
C SER A 354 -21.96 0.98 -1.18
N THR A 355 -22.45 0.19 -0.22
CA THR A 355 -23.09 0.69 0.99
C THR A 355 -22.49 0.19 2.30
N GLN A 356 -21.90 -1.00 2.31
CA GLN A 356 -21.43 -1.66 3.53
C GLN A 356 -20.03 -2.27 3.44
N LEU A 357 -19.49 -2.47 2.23
CA LEU A 357 -18.19 -3.10 2.01
C LEU A 357 -17.33 -2.19 1.14
N ASP A 358 -16.05 -2.03 1.49
CA ASP A 358 -15.10 -1.30 0.66
C ASP A 358 -14.53 -2.20 -0.45
N GLN A 359 -14.49 -1.68 -1.67
CA GLN A 359 -13.83 -2.32 -2.81
C GLN A 359 -12.39 -1.81 -3.00
N GLY A 360 -11.79 -1.20 -1.99
CA GLY A 360 -10.44 -0.64 -2.05
C GLY A 360 -10.34 0.55 -3.01
N GLN A 361 -11.41 1.24 -3.24
CA GLN A 361 -11.37 2.52 -3.91
C GLN A 361 -10.49 3.44 -3.07
N ASN A 362 -9.50 4.09 -3.68
CA ASN A 362 -8.70 5.11 -3.01
C ASN A 362 -9.60 5.92 -2.10
N VAL A 363 -9.27 5.93 -0.82
CA VAL A 363 -10.03 6.57 0.23
C VAL A 363 -10.36 8.01 -0.18
N THR A 364 -11.45 8.19 -0.91
CA THR A 364 -12.08 9.49 -1.02
C THR A 364 -12.85 9.69 0.27
N LEU A 365 -13.01 10.93 0.71
CA LEU A 365 -13.76 11.23 1.93
C LEU A 365 -15.17 10.58 1.91
N ALA A 366 -15.79 10.49 0.74
CA ALA A 366 -17.09 9.86 0.55
C ALA A 366 -17.06 8.33 0.75
N SER A 367 -16.06 7.62 0.24
CA SER A 367 -15.89 6.18 0.47
C SER A 367 -15.61 5.90 1.94
N TYR A 368 -14.78 6.72 2.55
CA TYR A 368 -14.41 6.61 3.95
C TYR A 368 -15.59 6.78 4.91
N LEU A 369 -16.49 7.70 4.59
CA LEU A 369 -17.71 7.96 5.37
C LEU A 369 -18.85 7.00 5.03
N GLY A 370 -18.84 6.39 3.86
CA GLY A 370 -19.89 5.49 3.38
C GLY A 370 -19.74 4.03 3.82
N THR A 371 -18.52 3.59 4.10
CA THR A 371 -18.24 2.20 4.50
C THR A 371 -18.34 2.05 6.01
N PRO A 372 -19.27 1.24 6.54
CA PRO A 372 -19.41 1.08 7.98
C PRO A 372 -18.25 0.27 8.55
N THR A 373 -17.55 0.87 9.50
CA THR A 373 -16.48 0.22 10.26
C THR A 373 -17.00 -0.07 11.67
N PRO A 374 -17.19 -1.34 12.05
CA PRO A 374 -17.83 -1.68 13.34
C PRO A 374 -16.94 -1.36 14.55
N ALA A 375 -15.62 -1.44 14.38
CA ALA A 375 -14.61 -1.17 15.40
C ALA A 375 -13.27 -0.85 14.73
N PRO A 376 -12.32 -0.19 15.43
CA PRO A 376 -10.95 -0.10 14.96
C PRO A 376 -10.32 -1.49 14.80
N ASP A 377 -9.28 -1.57 13.97
CA ASP A 377 -8.36 -2.70 14.04
C ASP A 377 -7.45 -2.51 15.24
N PHE A 378 -7.29 -3.56 16.04
CA PHE A 378 -6.43 -3.57 17.20
C PHE A 378 -5.14 -4.30 16.89
N ILE A 379 -4.00 -3.66 17.17
CA ILE A 379 -2.68 -4.23 16.92
C ILE A 379 -1.89 -4.23 18.23
N ALA A 380 -1.26 -5.37 18.53
CA ALA A 380 -0.27 -5.49 19.58
C ALA A 380 1.07 -5.89 18.99
N LYS A 381 2.17 -5.25 19.42
CA LYS A 381 3.51 -5.50 18.89
C LYS A 381 4.54 -5.52 20.00
N ILE A 382 5.50 -6.43 19.88
CA ILE A 382 6.72 -6.46 20.67
C ILE A 382 7.92 -6.36 19.72
N ALA A 383 8.86 -5.47 20.04
CA ALA A 383 10.13 -5.34 19.35
C ALA A 383 11.29 -5.64 20.30
N PHE A 384 12.27 -6.39 19.81
CA PHE A 384 13.46 -6.82 20.55
C PHE A 384 14.72 -6.46 19.80
N ASP A 385 15.53 -5.57 20.39
CA ASP A 385 16.82 -5.08 19.89
C ASP A 385 17.95 -5.50 20.86
N PRO A 386 18.41 -6.76 20.84
CA PRO A 386 19.43 -7.22 21.79
C PRO A 386 20.75 -6.46 21.64
N ASN A 387 21.05 -6.01 20.42
CA ASN A 387 22.21 -5.19 20.06
C ASN A 387 21.93 -4.38 18.79
N SER A 388 22.89 -3.61 18.32
CA SER A 388 22.74 -2.76 17.10
C SER A 388 22.67 -3.54 15.77
N ARG A 389 22.90 -4.85 15.78
CA ARG A 389 22.94 -5.68 14.58
C ARG A 389 21.72 -6.55 14.39
N LEU A 390 20.91 -6.75 15.42
CA LEU A 390 19.74 -7.64 15.36
C LEU A 390 18.51 -6.89 15.87
N HIS A 391 17.48 -6.90 15.08
CA HIS A 391 16.13 -6.50 15.43
C HIS A 391 15.16 -7.64 15.10
N ILE A 392 14.26 -7.92 16.00
CA ILE A 392 13.15 -8.86 15.82
C ILE A 392 11.89 -8.18 16.30
N ASP A 393 10.84 -8.20 15.51
CA ASP A 393 9.51 -7.79 15.94
C ASP A 393 8.46 -8.86 15.66
N LEU A 394 7.47 -8.93 16.55
CA LEU A 394 6.31 -9.79 16.42
C LEU A 394 5.08 -8.94 16.67
N ALA A 395 4.15 -8.95 15.73
CA ALA A 395 2.90 -8.24 15.84
C ALA A 395 1.70 -9.16 15.62
N GLY A 396 0.61 -8.89 16.34
CA GLY A 396 -0.69 -9.50 16.11
C GLY A 396 -1.72 -8.42 15.79
N ILE A 397 -2.67 -8.72 14.92
CA ILE A 397 -3.77 -7.85 14.54
C ILE A 397 -5.10 -8.56 14.74
N GLU A 398 -6.10 -7.82 15.20
CA GLU A 398 -7.53 -8.21 15.21
C GLU A 398 -8.30 -7.25 14.32
N THR A 399 -9.14 -7.81 13.43
CA THR A 399 -10.04 -7.09 12.51
C THR A 399 -11.48 -7.45 12.79
N ASN A 400 -12.41 -6.50 12.60
CA ASN A 400 -13.81 -6.69 12.91
C ASN A 400 -14.70 -6.28 11.73
N PHE A 401 -15.66 -7.13 11.39
CA PHE A 401 -16.56 -6.95 10.25
C PHE A 401 -18.02 -7.02 10.69
N LYS A 402 -18.87 -6.21 10.03
CA LYS A 402 -20.30 -6.20 10.29
C LYS A 402 -21.06 -5.80 9.02
N THR A 403 -22.13 -6.55 8.76
CA THR A 403 -23.08 -6.20 7.69
C THR A 403 -24.52 -6.33 8.21
N VAL A 404 -25.43 -5.72 7.47
CA VAL A 404 -26.87 -5.77 7.70
C VAL A 404 -27.53 -6.36 6.46
N ASN A 405 -28.45 -7.29 6.64
CA ASN A 405 -29.24 -7.82 5.53
C ASN A 405 -30.05 -6.67 4.87
N PRO A 406 -29.85 -6.36 3.57
CA PRO A 406 -30.50 -5.23 2.93
C PRO A 406 -32.02 -5.39 2.76
N THR A 407 -32.53 -6.61 2.84
CA THR A 407 -33.98 -6.91 2.75
C THR A 407 -34.63 -7.12 4.11
N LEU A 408 -33.86 -7.55 5.12
CA LEU A 408 -34.32 -7.75 6.49
C LEU A 408 -33.42 -6.95 7.45
N LEU A 409 -33.70 -5.66 7.58
CA LEU A 409 -32.85 -4.68 8.28
C LEU A 409 -32.60 -4.99 9.77
N SER A 410 -33.41 -5.85 10.38
CA SER A 410 -33.20 -6.34 11.76
C SER A 410 -32.13 -7.45 11.85
N GLN A 411 -31.71 -8.04 10.73
CA GLN A 411 -30.72 -9.10 10.69
C GLN A 411 -29.31 -8.52 10.50
N HIS A 412 -28.45 -8.78 11.46
CA HIS A 412 -27.06 -8.35 11.48
C HIS A 412 -26.11 -9.53 11.43
N PHE A 413 -25.00 -9.36 10.76
CA PHE A 413 -23.92 -10.35 10.67
C PHE A 413 -22.63 -9.72 11.19
N THR A 414 -21.91 -10.42 12.02
CA THR A 414 -20.60 -10.02 12.53
C THR A 414 -19.58 -11.12 12.34
N LYS A 415 -18.33 -10.74 12.10
CA LYS A 415 -17.21 -11.67 12.02
C LYS A 415 -15.94 -10.96 12.50
N THR A 416 -15.12 -11.68 13.26
CA THR A 416 -13.77 -11.23 13.66
C THR A 416 -12.75 -11.99 12.82
N GLY A 417 -11.74 -11.29 12.34
CA GLY A 417 -10.55 -11.82 11.69
C GLY A 417 -9.30 -11.45 12.47
N GLY A 418 -8.13 -11.80 11.94
CA GLY A 418 -6.86 -11.41 12.52
C GLY A 418 -5.65 -11.97 11.79
N GLY A 419 -4.45 -11.66 12.29
CA GLY A 419 -3.21 -12.11 11.70
C GLY A 419 -2.01 -11.93 12.61
N VAL A 420 -0.87 -12.47 12.18
CA VAL A 420 0.41 -12.41 12.88
C VAL A 420 1.51 -12.04 11.87
N GLU A 421 2.37 -11.11 12.25
CA GLU A 421 3.55 -10.67 11.50
C GLU A 421 4.82 -10.93 12.31
N LEU A 422 5.84 -11.50 11.67
CA LEU A 422 7.18 -11.70 12.22
C LEU A 422 8.20 -11.02 11.33
N GLY A 423 8.90 -10.01 11.85
CA GLY A 423 9.99 -9.30 11.19
C GLY A 423 11.34 -9.63 11.81
N ILE A 424 12.35 -9.87 10.99
CA ILE A 424 13.75 -10.08 11.40
C ILE A 424 14.66 -9.25 10.50
N ASN A 425 15.53 -8.46 11.11
CA ASN A 425 16.50 -7.63 10.43
C ASN A 425 17.87 -7.81 11.12
N ALA A 426 18.79 -8.54 10.49
CA ALA A 426 20.02 -8.98 11.10
C ALA A 426 21.26 -8.61 10.26
N GLU A 427 22.16 -7.80 10.79
CA GLU A 427 23.50 -7.62 10.23
C GLU A 427 24.41 -8.78 10.66
N VAL A 428 24.45 -9.81 9.82
CA VAL A 428 25.16 -11.07 10.12
C VAL A 428 26.69 -10.92 10.12
N ILE A 429 27.19 -10.09 9.22
CA ILE A 429 28.56 -9.58 9.22
C ILE A 429 28.51 -8.09 8.90
N LYS A 430 29.57 -7.35 9.17
CA LYS A 430 29.64 -5.92 8.90
C LYS A 430 29.24 -5.61 7.45
N ASN A 431 28.28 -4.74 7.27
CA ASN A 431 27.75 -4.30 5.97
C ASN A 431 26.97 -5.37 5.17
N LEU A 432 26.66 -6.53 5.74
CA LEU A 432 25.78 -7.53 5.13
C LEU A 432 24.61 -7.81 6.06
N ARG A 433 23.42 -7.51 5.60
CA ARG A 433 22.17 -7.61 6.33
C ARG A 433 21.26 -8.63 5.68
N LEU A 434 20.69 -9.50 6.49
CA LEU A 434 19.62 -10.41 6.12
C LEU A 434 18.30 -9.86 6.67
N ILE A 435 17.26 -10.01 5.89
CA ILE A 435 15.94 -9.47 6.14
C ILE A 435 14.94 -10.59 5.90
N SER A 436 14.01 -10.80 6.84
CA SER A 436 12.90 -11.73 6.71
C SER A 436 11.65 -11.10 7.31
N SER A 437 10.55 -11.13 6.58
CA SER A 437 9.24 -10.66 7.02
C SER A 437 8.20 -11.66 6.58
N ASN A 438 7.39 -12.15 7.52
CA ASN A 438 6.41 -13.20 7.27
C ASN A 438 5.08 -12.82 7.91
N PHE A 439 4.02 -12.79 7.13
CA PHE A 439 2.67 -12.49 7.57
C PHE A 439 1.71 -13.63 7.25
N TRP A 440 0.86 -13.95 8.21
CA TRP A 440 -0.25 -14.87 8.03
C TRP A 440 -1.51 -14.31 8.65
N SER A 441 -2.63 -14.37 7.91
CA SER A 441 -3.90 -13.82 8.38
C SER A 441 -5.10 -14.65 7.95
N ASP A 442 -6.18 -14.48 8.71
CA ASP A 442 -7.53 -14.87 8.38
C ASP A 442 -8.43 -13.63 8.54
N GLY A 443 -8.64 -12.90 7.46
CA GLY A 443 -9.41 -11.65 7.45
C GLY A 443 -8.60 -10.37 7.66
N ALA A 444 -7.31 -10.33 7.29
CA ALA A 444 -6.50 -9.13 7.27
C ALA A 444 -5.68 -9.01 5.97
N GLY A 445 -6.20 -9.55 4.87
CA GLY A 445 -5.54 -9.57 3.56
C GLY A 445 -5.31 -8.19 2.95
N ARG A 446 -6.10 -7.17 3.33
CA ARG A 446 -5.92 -5.80 2.87
C ARG A 446 -4.56 -5.19 3.26
N TYR A 447 -3.93 -5.69 4.34
CA TYR A 447 -2.59 -5.27 4.75
C TYR A 447 -1.49 -5.73 3.78
N LEU A 448 -1.80 -6.63 2.84
CA LEU A 448 -0.93 -7.04 1.74
C LEU A 448 -1.11 -6.11 0.52
N PHE A 449 -1.09 -4.82 0.73
CA PHE A 449 -1.31 -3.81 -0.31
C PHE A 449 -2.64 -4.01 -1.06
N GLY A 450 -3.67 -4.48 -0.37
CA GLY A 450 -4.99 -4.72 -0.99
C GLY A 450 -5.02 -5.87 -1.99
N GLN A 451 -4.03 -6.77 -2.01
CA GLN A 451 -4.00 -7.89 -2.96
C GLN A 451 -4.99 -8.99 -2.59
N ALA A 452 -5.24 -9.20 -1.31
CA ALA A 452 -6.17 -10.20 -0.83
C ALA A 452 -7.42 -9.56 -0.20
N PRO A 453 -8.64 -10.05 -0.48
CA PRO A 453 -9.83 -9.64 0.24
C PRO A 453 -9.77 -10.14 1.69
N ASP A 454 -10.40 -9.41 2.61
CA ASP A 454 -10.48 -9.81 4.02
C ASP A 454 -11.55 -10.89 4.23
N LEU A 455 -12.64 -10.85 3.46
CA LEU A 455 -13.80 -11.71 3.66
C LEU A 455 -14.58 -11.98 2.37
N ILE A 456 -15.45 -12.98 2.43
CA ILE A 456 -16.54 -13.18 1.48
C ILE A 456 -17.90 -13.02 2.18
N VAL A 457 -18.94 -12.76 1.40
CA VAL A 457 -20.33 -12.76 1.84
C VAL A 457 -21.02 -14.01 1.29
N ARG A 458 -21.72 -14.77 2.13
CA ARG A 458 -22.50 -15.94 1.74
C ARG A 458 -23.92 -15.55 1.33
N ALA A 459 -24.65 -16.48 0.73
CA ALA A 459 -26.00 -16.25 0.23
C ALA A 459 -27.02 -15.85 1.32
N ASP A 460 -26.80 -16.29 2.55
CA ASP A 460 -27.60 -15.91 3.72
C ASP A 460 -27.18 -14.55 4.32
N GLY A 461 -26.13 -13.90 3.76
CA GLY A 461 -25.55 -12.67 4.26
C GLY A 461 -24.47 -12.85 5.31
N SER A 462 -24.21 -14.06 5.79
CA SER A 462 -23.15 -14.32 6.75
C SER A 462 -21.76 -14.06 6.13
N LEU A 463 -20.81 -13.63 6.98
CA LEU A 463 -19.45 -13.28 6.61
C LEU A 463 -18.50 -14.45 6.86
N SER A 464 -17.55 -14.64 5.96
CA SER A 464 -16.49 -15.64 6.13
C SER A 464 -15.15 -15.05 5.71
N THR A 465 -14.16 -15.10 6.59
CA THR A 465 -12.83 -14.52 6.40
C THR A 465 -12.02 -15.30 5.35
N VAL A 466 -11.11 -14.60 4.67
CA VAL A 466 -10.20 -15.18 3.66
C VAL A 466 -8.82 -15.32 4.27
N HIS A 467 -8.22 -16.50 4.15
CA HIS A 467 -6.83 -16.74 4.53
C HIS A 467 -5.90 -16.07 3.51
N ALA A 468 -4.91 -15.34 4.00
CA ALA A 468 -3.86 -14.78 3.16
C ALA A 468 -2.54 -14.74 3.93
N GLY A 469 -1.45 -14.90 3.23
CA GLY A 469 -0.13 -14.81 3.81
C GLY A 469 0.90 -14.29 2.83
N SER A 470 2.02 -13.82 3.37
CA SER A 470 3.14 -13.34 2.57
C SER A 470 4.49 -13.64 3.21
N THR A 471 5.51 -13.61 2.39
CA THR A 471 6.90 -13.67 2.81
C THR A 471 7.74 -12.66 2.04
N ILE A 472 8.75 -12.08 2.68
CA ILE A 472 9.84 -11.32 2.06
C ILE A 472 11.14 -11.82 2.65
N GLU A 473 12.04 -12.29 1.78
CA GLU A 473 13.39 -12.71 2.14
C GLU A 473 14.39 -11.86 1.37
N GLY A 474 15.30 -11.20 2.08
CA GLY A 474 16.17 -10.23 1.45
C GLY A 474 17.60 -10.20 1.96
N VAL A 475 18.47 -9.68 1.11
CA VAL A 475 19.89 -9.41 1.39
C VAL A 475 20.18 -7.97 1.00
N GLU A 476 20.82 -7.24 1.92
CA GLU A 476 21.36 -5.90 1.67
C GLU A 476 22.86 -5.91 1.96
N ALA A 477 23.66 -5.49 1.01
CA ALA A 477 25.11 -5.40 1.15
C ALA A 477 25.61 -4.00 0.86
N ARG A 478 26.38 -3.41 1.78
CA ARG A 478 26.97 -2.08 1.60
C ARG A 478 28.45 -2.19 1.23
N VAL A 479 28.79 -1.62 0.08
CA VAL A 479 30.17 -1.53 -0.38
C VAL A 479 30.51 -0.06 -0.60
N LYS A 480 31.24 0.55 0.33
CA LYS A 480 31.54 2.00 0.33
C LYS A 480 30.22 2.81 0.29
N ASN A 481 30.02 3.57 -0.78
CA ASN A 481 28.87 4.43 -0.99
C ASN A 481 27.73 3.76 -1.78
N THR A 482 27.86 2.47 -2.07
CA THR A 482 26.86 1.70 -2.80
C THR A 482 26.16 0.74 -1.86
N LEU A 483 24.84 0.76 -1.85
CA LEU A 483 24.00 -0.29 -1.28
C LEU A 483 23.53 -1.19 -2.43
N LEU A 484 23.82 -2.48 -2.33
CA LEU A 484 23.29 -3.52 -3.20
C LEU A 484 22.18 -4.25 -2.44
N TYR A 485 21.11 -4.61 -3.13
CA TYR A 485 20.02 -5.36 -2.52
C TYR A 485 19.43 -6.38 -3.48
N GLY A 486 18.91 -7.46 -2.90
CA GLY A 486 18.13 -8.46 -3.60
C GLY A 486 17.05 -9.00 -2.67
N TYR A 487 15.83 -9.12 -3.19
CA TYR A 487 14.67 -9.60 -2.46
C TYR A 487 13.94 -10.66 -3.27
N TYR A 488 13.47 -11.69 -2.58
CA TYR A 488 12.38 -12.54 -3.03
C TYR A 488 11.17 -12.26 -2.17
N SER A 489 10.00 -12.19 -2.76
CA SER A 489 8.77 -12.03 -2.03
C SER A 489 7.61 -12.79 -2.68
N GLY A 490 6.60 -13.09 -1.88
CA GLY A 490 5.42 -13.80 -2.35
C GLY A 490 4.20 -13.51 -1.51
N ILE A 491 3.03 -13.57 -2.15
CA ILE A 491 1.71 -13.50 -1.53
C ILE A 491 0.97 -14.76 -1.92
N TYR A 492 0.36 -15.42 -0.95
CA TYR A 492 -0.61 -16.47 -1.14
C TYR A 492 -1.97 -16.02 -0.66
N ILE A 493 -3.02 -16.26 -1.46
CA ILE A 493 -4.41 -15.90 -1.15
C ILE A 493 -5.23 -17.17 -1.18
N GLY A 494 -5.78 -17.56 -0.04
CA GLY A 494 -6.62 -18.74 0.10
C GLY A 494 -7.96 -18.59 -0.64
N ARG A 495 -8.46 -19.69 -1.15
CA ARG A 495 -9.83 -19.71 -1.68
C ARG A 495 -10.83 -19.76 -0.52
N ASN A 496 -11.93 -19.01 -0.67
CA ASN A 496 -13.10 -19.13 0.19
C ASN A 496 -14.34 -19.06 -0.70
N THR A 497 -15.12 -20.13 -0.76
CA THR A 497 -16.17 -20.32 -1.75
C THR A 497 -17.49 -20.69 -1.10
N ALA A 498 -18.58 -20.26 -1.72
CA ALA A 498 -19.93 -20.61 -1.33
C ALA A 498 -20.81 -20.79 -2.57
N PHE A 499 -22.05 -21.14 -2.36
CA PHE A 499 -23.09 -21.12 -3.38
C PHE A 499 -24.04 -19.93 -3.14
N ASP A 500 -24.53 -19.33 -4.20
CA ASP A 500 -25.62 -18.36 -4.15
C ASP A 500 -26.94 -19.05 -3.73
N ALA A 501 -27.96 -18.26 -3.47
CA ALA A 501 -29.27 -18.74 -3.00
C ALA A 501 -29.93 -19.80 -3.91
N ASN A 502 -29.59 -19.84 -5.20
CA ASN A 502 -30.07 -20.86 -6.14
C ASN A 502 -29.39 -22.24 -5.96
N GLY A 503 -28.40 -22.38 -5.06
CA GLY A 503 -27.67 -23.61 -4.78
C GLY A 503 -26.75 -24.11 -5.89
N THR A 504 -26.65 -23.41 -7.01
CA THR A 504 -25.85 -23.83 -8.19
C THR A 504 -24.77 -22.84 -8.59
N THR A 505 -25.04 -21.54 -8.50
CA THR A 505 -24.07 -20.50 -8.83
C THR A 505 -23.00 -20.38 -7.74
N ARG A 506 -21.74 -20.50 -8.11
CA ARG A 506 -20.61 -20.34 -7.18
C ARG A 506 -20.30 -18.88 -6.97
N ILE A 507 -19.97 -18.50 -5.73
CA ILE A 507 -19.63 -17.15 -5.30
C ILE A 507 -18.42 -17.18 -4.36
N GLY A 508 -17.90 -16.00 -3.98
CA GLY A 508 -16.76 -15.84 -3.10
C GLY A 508 -15.45 -15.62 -3.86
N TYR A 509 -14.39 -16.29 -3.47
CA TYR A 509 -13.05 -16.10 -4.01
C TYR A 509 -12.40 -17.43 -4.38
N GLY A 510 -11.86 -17.55 -5.59
CA GLY A 510 -11.06 -18.69 -6.03
C GLY A 510 -11.87 -19.97 -6.35
N TYR A 511 -13.16 -19.86 -6.65
CA TYR A 511 -14.00 -20.99 -7.03
C TYR A 511 -13.74 -21.46 -8.47
N SER A 512 -14.15 -22.67 -8.80
CA SER A 512 -14.09 -23.19 -10.19
C SER A 512 -15.01 -22.38 -11.09
N GLY A 513 -14.46 -21.67 -12.06
CA GLY A 513 -15.15 -20.70 -12.92
C GLY A 513 -14.97 -19.23 -12.47
N SER A 514 -14.20 -18.97 -11.42
CA SER A 514 -13.90 -17.61 -11.01
C SER A 514 -13.10 -16.83 -12.06
N PRO A 515 -13.16 -15.49 -12.08
CA PRO A 515 -12.34 -14.67 -12.96
C PRO A 515 -10.84 -14.95 -12.76
N ASN A 516 -10.07 -14.87 -13.84
CA ASN A 516 -8.61 -15.03 -13.79
C ASN A 516 -7.87 -13.87 -13.08
N SER A 517 -8.59 -12.88 -12.61
CA SER A 517 -8.11 -11.82 -11.72
C SER A 517 -8.09 -12.24 -10.25
N GLN A 518 -8.81 -13.32 -9.86
CA GLN A 518 -8.75 -13.86 -8.50
C GLN A 518 -7.48 -14.71 -8.36
N ASN A 519 -6.40 -14.05 -7.92
CA ASN A 519 -5.08 -14.64 -7.83
C ASN A 519 -5.01 -15.66 -6.68
N ARG A 520 -4.27 -16.75 -6.92
CA ARG A 520 -3.82 -17.71 -5.90
C ARG A 520 -2.52 -17.25 -5.27
N ASP A 521 -1.57 -16.91 -6.11
CA ASP A 521 -0.30 -16.41 -5.67
C ASP A 521 0.26 -15.30 -6.58
N ILE A 522 1.11 -14.47 -5.97
CA ILE A 522 1.87 -13.42 -6.62
C ILE A 522 3.30 -13.53 -6.09
N GLN A 523 4.28 -13.55 -6.97
CA GLN A 523 5.69 -13.63 -6.61
C GLN A 523 6.47 -12.49 -7.24
N GLU A 524 7.50 -12.03 -6.53
CA GLU A 524 8.40 -11.01 -7.04
C GLU A 524 9.85 -11.32 -6.70
N ILE A 525 10.74 -11.07 -7.65
CA ILE A 525 12.18 -11.08 -7.47
C ILE A 525 12.68 -9.70 -7.85
N THR A 526 13.36 -9.04 -6.92
CA THR A 526 13.89 -7.69 -7.11
C THR A 526 15.39 -7.64 -6.86
N PHE A 527 16.14 -7.03 -7.76
CA PHE A 527 17.56 -6.71 -7.58
C PHE A 527 17.79 -5.24 -7.87
N GLY A 528 18.64 -4.61 -7.07
CA GLY A 528 18.95 -3.21 -7.33
C GLY A 528 20.19 -2.70 -6.60
N PHE A 529 20.50 -1.46 -6.91
CA PHE A 529 21.56 -0.73 -6.22
C PHE A 529 21.14 0.71 -5.95
N ASN A 530 21.73 1.27 -4.90
CA ASN A 530 21.64 2.71 -4.59
C ASN A 530 23.07 3.23 -4.39
N GLN A 531 23.55 4.04 -5.34
CA GLN A 531 24.86 4.66 -5.30
C GLN A 531 24.73 6.11 -4.85
N THR A 532 25.30 6.43 -3.69
CA THR A 532 25.45 7.81 -3.26
C THR A 532 26.60 8.46 -4.02
N MET A 533 26.28 9.37 -4.92
CA MET A 533 27.26 10.11 -5.73
C MET A 533 27.89 11.24 -4.92
N TRP A 534 27.09 11.87 -4.11
CA TRP A 534 27.50 12.98 -3.26
C TRP A 534 26.59 13.06 -2.04
N SER A 535 27.15 13.41 -0.87
CA SER A 535 26.38 13.69 0.33
C SER A 535 27.05 14.73 1.21
N ASN A 536 26.24 15.57 1.80
CA ASN A 536 26.65 16.56 2.78
C ASN A 536 25.52 16.76 3.80
N PRO A 537 25.79 16.65 5.11
CA PRO A 537 24.75 16.75 6.14
C PRO A 537 23.92 18.05 6.10
N ARG A 538 24.52 19.13 5.58
CA ARG A 538 23.88 20.46 5.48
C ARG A 538 23.09 20.64 4.19
N TYR A 539 23.50 19.97 3.11
CA TYR A 539 22.94 20.20 1.78
C TYR A 539 22.19 18.97 1.22
N GLY A 540 22.22 17.83 1.89
CA GLY A 540 21.56 16.62 1.45
C GLY A 540 22.44 15.66 0.66
N ALA A 541 21.83 14.83 -0.20
CA ALA A 541 22.54 13.82 -0.98
C ALA A 541 22.00 13.69 -2.39
N ILE A 542 22.87 13.31 -3.32
CA ILE A 542 22.50 12.91 -4.70
C ILE A 542 22.76 11.41 -4.82
N ASN A 543 21.72 10.68 -5.18
CA ASN A 543 21.75 9.23 -5.39
C ASN A 543 21.40 8.89 -6.83
N VAL A 544 22.08 7.88 -7.36
CA VAL A 544 21.72 7.20 -8.61
C VAL A 544 21.37 5.78 -8.26
N MET A 545 20.21 5.32 -8.70
CA MET A 545 19.68 4.00 -8.39
C MET A 545 19.28 3.26 -9.65
N GLY A 546 19.41 1.95 -9.63
CA GLY A 546 18.91 1.07 -10.68
C GLY A 546 18.25 -0.16 -10.04
N GLN A 547 17.18 -0.66 -10.67
CA GLN A 547 16.42 -1.80 -10.17
C GLN A 547 15.86 -2.60 -11.33
N TYR A 548 15.84 -3.90 -11.16
CA TYR A 548 15.12 -4.86 -11.98
C TYR A 548 14.12 -5.61 -11.10
N GLU A 549 12.89 -5.76 -11.61
CA GLU A 549 11.83 -6.55 -11.01
C GLU A 549 11.33 -7.59 -11.99
N TRP A 550 11.12 -8.78 -11.49
CA TRP A 550 10.38 -9.84 -12.15
C TRP A 550 9.17 -10.20 -11.29
N LEU A 551 7.99 -9.98 -11.84
CA LEU A 551 6.71 -10.24 -11.19
C LEU A 551 6.01 -11.40 -11.89
N LEU A 552 5.42 -12.31 -11.09
CA LEU A 552 4.59 -13.43 -11.55
C LEU A 552 3.27 -13.40 -10.80
N ARG A 553 2.16 -13.69 -11.48
CA ARG A 553 0.89 -14.01 -10.84
C ARG A 553 0.21 -15.22 -11.44
N GLU A 554 -0.46 -15.99 -10.61
CA GLU A 554 -1.24 -17.16 -10.97
C GLU A 554 -2.66 -17.06 -10.40
N PRO A 555 -3.72 -17.34 -11.18
CA PRO A 555 -5.09 -17.33 -10.68
C PRO A 555 -5.46 -18.69 -10.08
N TRP A 556 -6.52 -18.70 -9.28
CA TRP A 556 -7.12 -19.94 -8.80
C TRP A 556 -7.75 -20.80 -9.90
N PHE A 557 -8.37 -20.14 -10.88
CA PHE A 557 -9.04 -20.83 -11.97
C PHE A 557 -8.56 -20.31 -13.33
N VAL A 558 -8.39 -21.25 -14.24
CA VAL A 558 -8.00 -20.99 -15.63
C VAL A 558 -8.99 -21.69 -16.54
N ALA A 559 -9.67 -20.94 -17.40
CA ALA A 559 -10.50 -21.51 -18.44
C ALA A 559 -9.67 -22.35 -19.44
N ALA A 560 -10.29 -23.33 -20.07
CA ALA A 560 -9.59 -24.16 -21.04
C ALA A 560 -8.98 -23.31 -22.16
N GLY A 561 -7.68 -23.49 -22.42
CA GLY A 561 -6.93 -22.74 -23.45
C GLY A 561 -6.45 -21.34 -23.01
N ALA A 562 -6.81 -20.87 -21.82
CA ALA A 562 -6.30 -19.59 -21.29
C ALA A 562 -4.91 -19.75 -20.63
N PRO A 563 -4.09 -18.68 -20.57
CA PRO A 563 -2.81 -18.70 -19.88
C PRO A 563 -2.97 -19.02 -18.39
N LYS A 564 -2.11 -19.91 -17.87
CA LYS A 564 -2.13 -20.32 -16.47
C LYS A 564 -1.45 -19.31 -15.55
N GLU A 565 -0.55 -18.52 -16.08
CA GLU A 565 0.27 -17.54 -15.37
C GLU A 565 0.59 -16.37 -16.27
N THR A 566 1.04 -15.30 -15.69
CA THR A 566 1.64 -14.18 -16.42
C THR A 566 2.75 -13.56 -15.60
N HIS A 567 3.78 -13.05 -16.27
CA HIS A 567 4.88 -12.35 -15.65
C HIS A 567 5.10 -10.99 -16.31
N ASP A 568 5.76 -10.10 -15.60
CA ASP A 568 6.19 -8.79 -16.08
C ASP A 568 7.64 -8.56 -15.67
N ASN A 569 8.42 -7.95 -16.56
CA ASN A 569 9.78 -7.52 -16.31
C ASN A 569 9.80 -6.00 -16.30
N THR A 570 10.19 -5.40 -15.17
CA THR A 570 10.32 -3.95 -15.04
C THR A 570 11.76 -3.56 -14.77
N ILE A 571 12.24 -2.53 -15.46
CA ILE A 571 13.55 -1.91 -15.22
C ILE A 571 13.32 -0.46 -14.82
N TYR A 572 13.86 -0.07 -13.68
CA TYR A 572 13.87 1.30 -13.20
C TYR A 572 15.29 1.86 -13.21
N PHE A 573 15.38 3.13 -13.53
CA PHE A 573 16.55 3.95 -13.25
C PHE A 573 16.10 5.22 -12.56
N ASN A 574 16.85 5.71 -11.55
CA ASN A 574 16.40 6.83 -10.74
C ASN A 574 17.56 7.77 -10.42
N VAL A 575 17.30 9.07 -10.52
CA VAL A 575 18.18 10.12 -10.00
C VAL A 575 17.42 10.88 -8.93
N ARG A 576 17.95 10.88 -7.71
CA ARG A 576 17.29 11.43 -6.52
C ARG A 576 18.16 12.44 -5.81
N TYR A 577 17.60 13.59 -5.49
CA TYR A 577 18.14 14.53 -4.52
C TYR A 577 17.35 14.39 -3.21
N THR A 578 18.03 13.95 -2.15
CA THR A 578 17.45 13.79 -0.82
C THR A 578 17.73 15.01 0.04
N LEU A 579 16.69 15.58 0.65
CA LEU A 579 16.84 16.73 1.55
C LEU A 579 17.61 16.33 2.83
N PRO A 580 18.37 17.27 3.43
CA PRO A 580 19.22 16.98 4.61
C PRO A 580 18.44 16.33 5.77
N GLY A 581 17.19 16.74 6.02
CA GLY A 581 16.35 16.21 7.09
C GLY A 581 15.88 14.77 6.90
N SER A 582 15.99 14.24 5.68
CA SER A 582 15.63 12.84 5.33
C SER A 582 16.84 11.95 5.09
N MET A 583 18.05 12.46 5.32
CA MET A 583 19.24 11.61 5.20
C MET A 583 19.16 10.49 6.24
N PRO A 584 19.36 9.22 5.84
CA PRO A 584 19.34 8.12 6.77
C PRO A 584 20.45 8.29 7.81
N ASN A 585 20.12 8.10 9.07
CA ASN A 585 21.10 7.96 10.15
C ASN A 585 21.76 6.59 10.00
N PHE A 586 22.92 6.55 9.35
CA PHE A 586 23.69 5.33 9.16
C PHE A 586 24.65 5.07 10.33
#